data_053e6f94a1af0dab5a5a63ba1819e2c3
#
_entry.id   053e6f94a1af0dab5a5a63ba1819e2c3
#
_cell.length_a   1.000
_cell.length_b   1.000
_cell.length_c   1.000
_cell.angle_alpha   90.00
_cell.angle_beta   90.00
_cell.angle_gamma   90.00
#
_symmetry.space_group_name_H-M   'P 1'
#
loop_
_entity.id
_entity.type
_entity.pdbx_description
1 polymer ?
#
loop_
_entity_poly.entity_id
_entity_poly.type
_entity_poly.pdbx_seq_one_letter_code
_entity_poly.pdbx_strand_id
1 'polypeptide(L)'
;MIFDETKHPRDDEGKFTQKGGFRQNAGYDEIIAADKEADTYYASDEEEGRVQTPDEIDALYGEEFTGYKGQAAVDKLLKEKHGHVKAAFHREDMGDIDLLWGNDYLGLQHIIKHREEQGINAIEFMKDLAEVVEKGKFYKMGNNGTFEFWYNGKSVVISPEYHKHKVTYLLTAYKKKLSKKREPQ
;
A
#
# COMPACT_ATOMS: atom_id res chain seq x y z
N MET A 1 -18.23 30.40 -16.88
CA MET A 1 -17.45 29.44 -17.70
C MET A 1 -18.44 28.39 -18.20
N ILE A 2 -18.58 28.24 -19.51
CA ILE A 2 -19.46 27.23 -20.11
C ILE A 2 -18.66 25.94 -20.17
N PHE A 3 -19.20 24.84 -19.63
CA PHE A 3 -18.59 23.53 -19.67
C PHE A 3 -18.53 23.02 -21.14
N ASP A 4 -17.36 22.64 -21.61
CA ASP A 4 -17.16 22.17 -22.98
C ASP A 4 -17.22 20.62 -23.03
N GLU A 5 -18.40 20.10 -23.37
CA GLU A 5 -18.66 18.65 -23.45
C GLU A 5 -17.86 17.93 -24.55
N THR A 6 -17.33 18.65 -25.56
CA THR A 6 -16.56 18.03 -26.65
C THR A 6 -15.21 17.49 -26.17
N LYS A 7 -14.73 17.97 -25.03
CA LYS A 7 -13.47 17.52 -24.41
C LYS A 7 -13.64 16.30 -23.49
N HIS A 8 -14.89 15.97 -23.18
CA HIS A 8 -15.23 14.90 -22.24
C HIS A 8 -16.39 14.05 -22.78
N PRO A 9 -16.16 13.23 -23.84
CA PRO A 9 -17.21 12.41 -24.42
C PRO A 9 -17.75 11.40 -23.41
N ARG A 10 -19.06 11.22 -23.42
CA ARG A 10 -19.79 10.24 -22.60
C ARG A 10 -20.25 9.08 -23.46
N ASP A 11 -20.41 7.90 -22.84
CA ASP A 11 -21.08 6.76 -23.48
C ASP A 11 -22.61 6.90 -23.43
N ASP A 12 -23.31 5.91 -23.98
CA ASP A 12 -24.78 5.88 -24.06
C ASP A 12 -25.46 5.80 -22.69
N GLU A 13 -24.71 5.48 -21.61
CA GLU A 13 -25.17 5.47 -20.21
C GLU A 13 -24.79 6.77 -19.45
N GLY A 14 -24.18 7.74 -20.14
CA GLY A 14 -23.80 9.04 -19.55
C GLY A 14 -22.49 9.03 -18.77
N LYS A 15 -21.71 7.93 -18.81
CA LYS A 15 -20.39 7.83 -18.19
C LYS A 15 -19.29 8.42 -19.08
N PHE A 16 -18.27 8.98 -18.48
CA PHE A 16 -17.12 9.52 -19.24
C PHE A 16 -16.34 8.41 -19.92
N THR A 17 -16.18 8.50 -21.25
CA THR A 17 -15.36 7.56 -22.03
C THR A 17 -13.94 8.11 -22.19
N GLN A 18 -12.93 7.28 -21.94
CA GLN A 18 -11.55 7.61 -22.27
C GLN A 18 -11.31 7.42 -23.77
N LYS A 19 -11.12 8.53 -24.50
CA LYS A 19 -10.61 8.49 -25.87
C LYS A 19 -9.07 8.44 -25.83
N GLY A 20 -8.51 7.30 -26.20
CA GLY A 20 -7.08 7.18 -26.44
C GLY A 20 -6.61 5.73 -26.32
N GLY A 21 -6.46 5.04 -27.46
CA GLY A 21 -5.84 3.73 -27.51
C GLY A 21 -4.42 3.78 -26.96
N PHE A 22 -4.20 3.23 -25.79
CA PHE A 22 -2.86 2.97 -25.26
C PHE A 22 -2.33 1.68 -25.86
N ARG A 23 -1.18 1.76 -26.52
CA ARG A 23 -0.39 0.59 -26.91
C ARG A 23 0.02 -0.15 -25.64
N GLN A 24 -0.29 -1.45 -25.60
CA GLN A 24 0.18 -2.37 -24.58
C GLN A 24 1.72 -2.35 -24.55
N ASN A 25 2.28 -1.85 -23.46
CA ASN A 25 3.69 -2.04 -23.09
C ASN A 25 3.72 -2.98 -21.90
N ALA A 26 4.63 -3.96 -21.92
CA ALA A 26 4.79 -4.99 -20.88
C ALA A 26 4.94 -4.48 -19.43
N GLY A 27 5.17 -3.18 -19.21
CA GLY A 27 5.16 -2.55 -17.89
C GLY A 27 3.77 -2.12 -17.38
N TYR A 28 2.73 -2.22 -18.22
CA TYR A 28 1.37 -1.82 -17.86
C TYR A 28 0.65 -2.94 -17.07
N ASP A 29 0.95 -4.19 -17.40
CA ASP A 29 0.33 -5.35 -16.77
C ASP A 29 0.81 -5.52 -15.32
N GLU A 30 2.08 -5.18 -15.02
CA GLU A 30 2.60 -5.15 -13.64
C GLU A 30 1.97 -4.02 -12.79
N ILE A 31 1.69 -2.85 -13.41
CA ILE A 31 1.03 -1.73 -12.74
C ILE A 31 -0.43 -2.07 -12.42
N ILE A 32 -1.13 -2.70 -13.37
CA ILE A 32 -2.52 -3.15 -13.19
C ILE A 32 -2.60 -4.26 -12.14
N ALA A 33 -1.63 -5.18 -12.12
CA ALA A 33 -1.58 -6.26 -11.13
C ALA A 33 -1.37 -5.71 -9.71
N ALA A 34 -0.46 -4.73 -9.55
CA ALA A 34 -0.20 -4.09 -8.26
C ALA A 34 -1.38 -3.21 -7.79
N ASP A 35 -2.06 -2.53 -8.73
CA ASP A 35 -3.27 -1.77 -8.41
C ASP A 35 -4.43 -2.72 -8.02
N LYS A 36 -4.56 -3.88 -8.69
CA LYS A 36 -5.51 -4.92 -8.30
C LYS A 36 -5.18 -5.56 -6.96
N GLU A 37 -3.90 -5.73 -6.63
CA GLU A 37 -3.47 -6.28 -5.35
C GLU A 37 -3.91 -5.37 -4.18
N ALA A 38 -3.72 -4.05 -4.31
CA ALA A 38 -4.19 -3.08 -3.33
C ALA A 38 -5.73 -2.98 -3.29
N ASP A 39 -6.39 -3.00 -4.47
CA ASP A 39 -7.85 -2.93 -4.58
C ASP A 39 -8.53 -4.25 -4.15
N THR A 40 -7.89 -5.42 -4.36
CA THR A 40 -8.44 -6.74 -3.98
C THR A 40 -8.49 -6.92 -2.47
N TYR A 41 -7.53 -6.33 -1.73
CA TYR A 41 -7.55 -6.36 -0.27
C TYR A 41 -8.86 -5.77 0.30
N TYR A 42 -9.32 -4.66 -0.26
CA TYR A 42 -10.55 -4.00 0.19
C TYR A 42 -11.83 -4.58 -0.45
N ALA A 43 -11.72 -5.21 -1.62
CA ALA A 43 -12.87 -5.86 -2.27
C ALA A 43 -13.29 -7.16 -1.54
N SER A 44 -12.36 -7.82 -0.82
CA SER A 44 -12.68 -8.99 0.00
C SER A 44 -13.33 -8.64 1.34
N ASP A 45 -13.28 -7.37 1.75
CA ASP A 45 -13.93 -6.86 2.97
C ASP A 45 -15.41 -6.48 2.77
N GLU A 46 -15.98 -6.72 1.59
CA GLU A 46 -17.44 -6.62 1.34
C GLU A 46 -18.25 -7.75 2.00
N GLU A 47 -17.71 -8.48 2.97
CA GLU A 47 -18.52 -9.09 4.01
C GLU A 47 -19.05 -7.97 4.92
N GLU A 48 -20.12 -7.38 4.43
CA GLU A 48 -21.00 -6.39 5.02
C GLU A 48 -20.84 -6.18 6.53
N GLY A 49 -20.32 -5.01 6.90
CA GLY A 49 -20.79 -4.35 8.14
C GLY A 49 -20.33 -4.94 9.46
N ARG A 50 -19.45 -5.94 9.48
CA ARG A 50 -18.91 -6.47 10.72
C ARG A 50 -17.91 -5.47 11.32
N VAL A 51 -18.38 -4.75 12.34
CA VAL A 51 -17.49 -3.97 13.20
C VAL A 51 -16.58 -4.96 13.92
N GLN A 52 -15.28 -4.93 13.62
CA GLN A 52 -14.32 -5.73 14.37
C GLN A 52 -14.30 -5.26 15.84
N THR A 53 -14.26 -6.23 16.75
CA THR A 53 -14.14 -5.95 18.16
C THR A 53 -12.72 -5.47 18.49
N PRO A 54 -12.51 -4.71 19.57
CA PRO A 54 -11.16 -4.40 20.05
C PRO A 54 -10.25 -5.62 20.15
N ASP A 55 -10.77 -6.77 20.56
CA ASP A 55 -10.03 -8.03 20.69
C ASP A 55 -9.51 -8.55 19.33
N GLU A 56 -10.23 -8.35 18.24
CA GLU A 56 -9.79 -8.74 16.90
C GLU A 56 -8.66 -7.83 16.38
N ILE A 57 -8.68 -6.55 16.75
CA ILE A 57 -7.61 -5.60 16.44
C ILE A 57 -6.36 -5.96 17.27
N ASP A 58 -6.53 -6.24 18.56
CA ASP A 58 -5.45 -6.65 19.45
C ASP A 58 -4.84 -7.99 18.99
N ALA A 59 -5.67 -8.92 18.47
CA ALA A 59 -5.19 -10.17 17.89
C ALA A 59 -4.35 -9.94 16.61
N LEU A 60 -4.71 -8.95 15.78
CA LEU A 60 -3.93 -8.58 14.60
C LEU A 60 -2.59 -7.95 14.98
N TYR A 61 -2.61 -7.06 15.97
CA TYR A 61 -1.40 -6.39 16.44
C TYR A 61 -0.49 -7.35 17.21
N GLY A 62 -1.04 -8.20 18.09
CA GLY A 62 -0.27 -9.13 18.90
C GLY A 62 0.71 -8.42 19.84
N GLU A 63 1.87 -9.04 20.08
CA GLU A 63 2.90 -8.50 20.98
C GLU A 63 3.49 -7.18 20.44
N GLU A 64 3.58 -6.17 21.31
CA GLU A 64 4.23 -4.90 20.99
C GLU A 64 5.75 -4.96 21.27
N PHE A 65 6.56 -4.74 20.26
CA PHE A 65 8.01 -4.57 20.39
C PHE A 65 8.39 -3.09 20.45
N THR A 66 8.81 -2.61 21.60
CA THR A 66 9.16 -1.22 21.84
C THR A 66 10.63 -0.91 21.55
N GLY A 67 10.92 0.37 21.23
CA GLY A 67 12.30 0.85 21.04
C GLY A 67 12.89 0.60 19.65
N TYR A 68 12.14 0.03 18.73
CA TYR A 68 12.57 -0.18 17.35
C TYR A 68 11.99 0.89 16.41
N LYS A 69 12.81 1.38 15.48
CA LYS A 69 12.41 2.37 14.46
C LYS A 69 13.05 2.06 13.12
N GLY A 70 12.43 2.54 12.05
CA GLY A 70 12.95 2.40 10.70
C GLY A 70 13.28 0.95 10.34
N GLN A 71 14.43 0.72 9.73
CA GLN A 71 14.86 -0.62 9.34
C GLN A 71 15.02 -1.60 10.52
N ALA A 72 15.40 -1.11 11.71
CA ALA A 72 15.49 -1.97 12.89
C ALA A 72 14.12 -2.56 13.32
N ALA A 73 13.01 -1.83 13.07
CA ALA A 73 11.66 -2.35 13.29
C ALA A 73 11.32 -3.46 12.28
N VAL A 74 11.69 -3.27 11.01
CA VAL A 74 11.54 -4.29 9.95
C VAL A 74 12.32 -5.55 10.32
N ASP A 75 13.59 -5.41 10.64
CA ASP A 75 14.49 -6.53 10.98
C ASP A 75 13.99 -7.28 12.24
N LYS A 76 13.46 -6.56 13.23
CA LYS A 76 12.86 -7.14 14.42
C LYS A 76 11.69 -8.05 14.06
N LEU A 77 10.71 -7.55 13.29
CA LEU A 77 9.55 -8.34 12.92
C LEU A 77 9.88 -9.48 11.94
N LEU A 78 10.85 -9.31 11.06
CA LEU A 78 11.36 -10.40 10.21
C LEU A 78 11.94 -11.56 11.03
N LYS A 79 12.56 -11.25 12.17
CA LYS A 79 13.13 -12.25 13.08
C LYS A 79 12.04 -12.95 13.91
N GLU A 80 11.15 -12.18 14.51
CA GLU A 80 10.13 -12.70 15.45
C GLU A 80 8.95 -13.38 14.72
N LYS A 81 8.59 -12.88 13.54
CA LYS A 81 7.47 -13.37 12.71
C LYS A 81 6.11 -13.30 13.40
N HIS A 82 5.92 -12.32 14.25
CA HIS A 82 4.66 -11.98 14.92
C HIS A 82 4.73 -10.57 15.50
N GLY A 83 3.61 -10.06 16.00
CA GLY A 83 3.53 -8.82 16.74
C GLY A 83 3.63 -7.57 15.87
N HIS A 84 3.92 -6.46 16.51
CA HIS A 84 3.97 -5.15 15.87
C HIS A 84 4.97 -4.20 16.52
N VAL A 85 5.29 -3.13 15.82
CA VAL A 85 6.06 -1.99 16.31
C VAL A 85 5.25 -0.74 16.09
N LYS A 86 4.79 -0.08 17.15
CA LYS A 86 4.11 1.21 17.09
C LYS A 86 5.06 2.31 16.68
N ALA A 87 4.55 3.23 15.83
CA ALA A 87 5.33 4.35 15.33
C ALA A 87 6.70 3.90 14.79
N ALA A 88 6.72 2.77 14.06
CA ALA A 88 7.93 2.21 13.47
C ALA A 88 8.59 3.18 12.49
N PHE A 89 7.77 3.96 11.78
CA PHE A 89 8.22 5.01 10.88
C PHE A 89 7.54 6.34 11.23
N HIS A 90 8.10 7.42 10.72
CA HIS A 90 7.50 8.75 10.84
C HIS A 90 7.58 9.48 9.50
N ARG A 91 6.48 10.14 9.12
CA ARG A 91 6.42 11.04 7.96
C ARG A 91 5.81 12.37 8.36
N GLU A 92 6.36 13.46 7.87
CA GLU A 92 5.84 14.81 8.17
C GLU A 92 4.40 15.01 7.65
N ASP A 93 4.05 14.33 6.54
CA ASP A 93 2.75 14.43 5.88
C ASP A 93 1.69 13.48 6.45
N MET A 94 2.07 12.45 7.23
CA MET A 94 1.16 11.44 7.76
C MET A 94 1.29 11.19 9.27
N GLY A 95 2.38 11.65 9.88
CA GLY A 95 2.71 11.35 11.28
C GLY A 95 3.32 9.96 11.46
N ASP A 96 3.01 9.33 12.58
CA ASP A 96 3.54 8.03 12.96
C ASP A 96 2.82 6.89 12.22
N ILE A 97 3.59 5.90 11.79
CA ILE A 97 3.13 4.75 11.02
C ILE A 97 3.55 3.47 11.73
N ASP A 98 2.59 2.63 12.03
CA ASP A 98 2.81 1.34 12.66
C ASP A 98 3.31 0.32 11.63
N LEU A 99 4.11 -0.63 12.10
CA LEU A 99 4.53 -1.78 11.33
C LEU A 99 4.05 -3.06 12.01
N LEU A 100 3.28 -3.86 11.27
CA LEU A 100 2.74 -5.12 11.75
C LEU A 100 3.42 -6.28 11.04
N TRP A 101 3.60 -7.40 11.74
CA TRP A 101 3.83 -8.66 11.05
C TRP A 101 2.65 -8.98 10.14
N GLY A 102 1.43 -8.84 10.68
CA GLY A 102 0.18 -8.93 9.95
C GLY A 102 -0.22 -10.38 9.62
N ASN A 103 -0.88 -10.54 8.48
CA ASN A 103 -1.42 -11.80 7.99
C ASN A 103 -1.30 -11.88 6.46
N ASP A 104 -2.05 -12.78 5.81
CA ASP A 104 -2.05 -12.93 4.35
C ASP A 104 -2.53 -11.71 3.58
N TYR A 105 -3.17 -10.73 4.23
CA TYR A 105 -3.81 -9.58 3.60
C TYR A 105 -3.08 -8.26 3.87
N LEU A 106 -2.30 -8.15 4.94
CA LEU A 106 -1.61 -6.92 5.30
C LEU A 106 -0.31 -7.16 6.08
N GLY A 107 0.55 -6.15 6.11
CA GLY A 107 1.79 -6.16 6.86
C GLY A 107 2.93 -6.93 6.19
N LEU A 108 3.96 -7.25 6.96
CA LEU A 108 5.18 -7.87 6.42
C LEU A 108 4.94 -9.27 5.87
N GLN A 109 4.08 -10.08 6.51
CA GLN A 109 3.74 -11.41 6.04
C GLN A 109 3.13 -11.36 4.63
N HIS A 110 2.17 -10.49 4.41
CA HIS A 110 1.55 -10.24 3.11
C HIS A 110 2.59 -9.84 2.05
N ILE A 111 3.45 -8.87 2.37
CA ILE A 111 4.49 -8.41 1.45
C ILE A 111 5.43 -9.57 1.07
N ILE A 112 5.88 -10.36 2.05
CA ILE A 112 6.78 -11.52 1.82
C ILE A 112 6.13 -12.50 0.87
N LYS A 113 4.92 -12.96 1.17
CA LYS A 113 4.17 -13.93 0.38
C LYS A 113 4.07 -13.48 -1.08
N HIS A 114 3.59 -12.27 -1.32
CA HIS A 114 3.41 -11.78 -2.69
C HIS A 114 4.73 -11.52 -3.44
N ARG A 115 5.80 -11.12 -2.75
CA ARG A 115 7.11 -10.97 -3.40
C ARG A 115 7.70 -12.32 -3.80
N GLU A 116 7.57 -13.33 -2.95
CA GLU A 116 8.01 -14.69 -3.24
C GLU A 116 7.21 -15.33 -4.38
N GLU A 117 5.89 -15.15 -4.43
CA GLU A 117 5.02 -15.59 -5.53
C GLU A 117 5.43 -14.96 -6.88
N GLN A 118 5.98 -13.76 -6.86
CA GLN A 118 6.51 -13.06 -8.04
C GLN A 118 7.98 -13.44 -8.37
N GLY A 119 8.56 -14.39 -7.65
CA GLY A 119 9.96 -14.78 -7.82
C GLY A 119 10.97 -13.71 -7.33
N ILE A 120 10.53 -12.79 -6.46
CA ILE A 120 11.36 -11.75 -5.87
C ILE A 120 11.85 -12.25 -4.51
N ASN A 121 13.16 -12.11 -4.25
CA ASN A 121 13.69 -12.38 -2.92
C ASN A 121 13.12 -11.34 -1.93
N ALA A 122 12.20 -11.79 -1.07
CA ALA A 122 11.48 -10.90 -0.15
C ALA A 122 12.40 -10.27 0.88
N ILE A 123 13.37 -10.99 1.41
CA ILE A 123 14.34 -10.46 2.40
C ILE A 123 15.20 -9.36 1.78
N GLU A 124 15.66 -9.56 0.55
CA GLU A 124 16.42 -8.52 -0.17
C GLU A 124 15.54 -7.30 -0.48
N PHE A 125 14.26 -7.54 -0.80
CA PHE A 125 13.29 -6.47 -1.03
C PHE A 125 13.07 -5.62 0.22
N MET A 126 13.11 -6.21 1.41
CA MET A 126 12.84 -5.53 2.70
C MET A 126 14.01 -4.68 3.22
N LYS A 127 15.23 -4.85 2.70
CA LYS A 127 16.45 -4.18 3.23
C LYS A 127 16.40 -2.66 3.24
N ASP A 128 15.61 -2.07 2.35
CA ASP A 128 15.46 -0.61 2.23
C ASP A 128 14.01 -0.16 2.42
N LEU A 129 13.16 -1.02 3.01
CA LEU A 129 11.74 -0.72 3.18
C LEU A 129 11.51 0.56 3.99
N ALA A 130 12.28 0.75 5.05
CA ALA A 130 12.22 1.97 5.86
C ALA A 130 12.51 3.23 5.04
N GLU A 131 13.53 3.17 4.18
CA GLU A 131 13.87 4.30 3.31
C GLU A 131 12.74 4.62 2.32
N VAL A 132 12.09 3.59 1.77
CA VAL A 132 10.95 3.78 0.86
C VAL A 132 9.77 4.42 1.60
N VAL A 133 9.48 3.99 2.84
CA VAL A 133 8.41 4.59 3.66
C VAL A 133 8.73 6.04 3.98
N GLU A 134 9.94 6.34 4.46
CA GLU A 134 10.29 7.68 4.97
C GLU A 134 10.56 8.69 3.86
N LYS A 135 11.22 8.28 2.76
CA LYS A 135 11.61 9.16 1.64
C LYS A 135 10.69 9.10 0.44
N GLY A 136 9.76 8.17 0.42
CA GLY A 136 8.81 8.01 -0.68
C GLY A 136 8.04 9.28 -0.94
N LYS A 137 7.96 9.68 -2.21
CA LYS A 137 7.13 10.81 -2.62
C LYS A 137 5.72 10.33 -2.91
N PHE A 138 4.74 11.14 -2.54
CA PHE A 138 3.34 10.82 -2.80
C PHE A 138 3.12 10.57 -4.29
N TYR A 139 2.56 9.42 -4.61
CA TYR A 139 2.27 9.02 -5.97
C TYR A 139 0.78 9.12 -6.31
N LYS A 140 -0.07 8.49 -5.51
CA LYS A 140 -1.53 8.54 -5.67
C LYS A 140 -2.26 8.18 -4.38
N MET A 141 -3.55 8.50 -4.35
CA MET A 141 -4.48 7.97 -3.38
C MET A 141 -5.25 6.80 -4.01
N GLY A 142 -5.33 5.68 -3.30
CA GLY A 142 -6.16 4.54 -3.69
C GLY A 142 -7.66 4.80 -3.46
N ASN A 143 -8.51 4.00 -4.10
CA ASN A 143 -9.97 4.15 -4.03
C ASN A 143 -10.51 4.02 -2.60
N ASN A 144 -9.77 3.34 -1.74
CA ASN A 144 -10.15 3.05 -0.35
C ASN A 144 -9.46 3.97 0.67
N GLY A 145 -9.02 5.16 0.24
CA GLY A 145 -8.37 6.14 1.11
C GLY A 145 -6.94 5.81 1.50
N THR A 146 -6.34 4.78 0.91
CA THR A 146 -4.92 4.47 1.11
C THR A 146 -4.03 5.46 0.39
N PHE A 147 -2.80 5.60 0.85
CA PHE A 147 -1.80 6.48 0.27
C PHE A 147 -0.64 5.67 -0.28
N GLU A 148 -0.37 5.82 -1.58
CA GLU A 148 0.79 5.20 -2.22
C GLU A 148 1.94 6.20 -2.32
N PHE A 149 3.12 5.78 -1.86
CA PHE A 149 4.37 6.53 -1.98
C PHE A 149 5.37 5.73 -2.79
N TRP A 150 6.10 6.41 -3.64
CA TRP A 150 7.10 5.81 -4.52
C TRP A 150 8.50 6.35 -4.24
N TYR A 151 9.47 5.45 -4.19
CA TYR A 151 10.89 5.76 -4.07
C TYR A 151 11.74 4.68 -4.72
N ASN A 152 12.66 5.07 -5.58
CA ASN A 152 13.70 4.21 -6.15
C ASN A 152 13.20 2.87 -6.71
N GLY A 153 12.12 2.90 -7.50
CA GLY A 153 11.57 1.69 -8.15
C GLY A 153 10.73 0.80 -7.24
N LYS A 154 10.40 1.26 -6.04
CA LYS A 154 9.50 0.60 -5.09
C LYS A 154 8.36 1.52 -4.72
N SER A 155 7.20 0.94 -4.46
CA SER A 155 6.07 1.62 -3.85
C SER A 155 5.73 1.00 -2.51
N VAL A 156 5.27 1.84 -1.60
CA VAL A 156 4.64 1.43 -0.34
C VAL A 156 3.22 1.99 -0.31
N VAL A 157 2.31 1.21 0.23
CA VAL A 157 0.92 1.63 0.44
C VAL A 157 0.68 1.70 1.95
N ILE A 158 0.20 2.84 2.39
CA ILE A 158 -0.08 3.12 3.79
C ILE A 158 -1.58 3.33 3.94
N SER A 159 -2.19 2.63 4.89
CA SER A 159 -3.59 2.82 5.26
C SER A 159 -3.67 3.73 6.48
N PRO A 160 -4.55 4.76 6.44
CA PRO A 160 -4.79 5.64 7.59
C PRO A 160 -5.79 5.06 8.60
N GLU A 161 -6.39 3.93 8.26
CA GLU A 161 -7.40 3.28 9.12
C GLU A 161 -7.47 1.78 8.87
N TYR A 162 -7.93 1.06 9.88
CA TYR A 162 -8.26 -0.36 9.82
C TYR A 162 -9.68 -0.56 10.37
N HIS A 163 -10.61 -1.05 9.54
CA HIS A 163 -12.03 -1.26 9.89
C HIS A 163 -12.65 -0.11 10.69
N LYS A 164 -12.50 1.14 10.17
CA LYS A 164 -12.98 2.38 10.79
C LYS A 164 -12.23 2.81 12.07
N HIS A 165 -11.20 2.09 12.50
CA HIS A 165 -10.31 2.53 13.55
C HIS A 165 -9.16 3.35 12.96
N LYS A 166 -8.93 4.53 13.50
CA LYS A 166 -7.84 5.41 13.06
C LYS A 166 -6.50 4.86 13.54
N VAL A 167 -5.87 4.07 12.69
CA VAL A 167 -4.52 3.53 12.88
C VAL A 167 -3.78 3.63 11.55
N THR A 168 -2.69 4.35 11.52
CA THR A 168 -1.88 4.49 10.32
C THR A 168 -0.84 3.38 10.29
N TYR A 169 -0.90 2.51 9.29
CA TYR A 169 0.01 1.38 9.20
C TYR A 169 0.45 1.08 7.77
N LEU A 170 1.61 0.41 7.66
CA LEU A 170 2.09 -0.10 6.38
C LEU A 170 1.25 -1.31 5.95
N LEU A 171 0.48 -1.14 4.88
CA LEU A 171 -0.39 -2.18 4.32
C LEU A 171 0.39 -3.15 3.45
N THR A 172 1.05 -2.65 2.42
CA THR A 172 1.83 -3.46 1.47
C THR A 172 2.97 -2.68 0.82
N ALA A 173 3.88 -3.38 0.15
CA ALA A 173 4.96 -2.78 -0.62
C ALA A 173 5.31 -3.66 -1.83
N TYR A 174 5.66 -3.05 -2.97
CA TYR A 174 5.96 -3.75 -4.21
C TYR A 174 6.94 -2.99 -5.12
N LYS A 175 7.52 -3.70 -6.11
CA LYS A 175 8.35 -3.07 -7.13
C LYS A 175 7.47 -2.34 -8.14
N LYS A 176 7.80 -1.09 -8.43
CA LYS A 176 7.07 -0.27 -9.41
C LYS A 176 8.03 0.54 -10.26
N LYS A 177 8.13 0.21 -11.54
CA LYS A 177 8.87 1.00 -12.51
C LYS A 177 7.95 2.10 -13.07
N LEU A 178 8.28 3.35 -12.78
CA LEU A 178 7.60 4.49 -13.39
C LEU A 178 8.37 4.97 -14.63
N SER A 179 7.67 5.47 -15.65
CA SER A 179 8.32 6.22 -16.71
C SER A 179 8.77 7.57 -16.15
N LYS A 180 9.87 8.14 -16.65
CA LYS A 180 10.40 9.46 -16.22
C LYS A 180 9.35 10.59 -16.17
N LYS A 181 8.26 10.47 -16.95
CA LYS A 181 7.14 11.43 -16.95
C LYS A 181 6.17 11.26 -15.79
N ARG A 182 6.23 10.14 -15.07
CA ARG A 182 5.31 9.77 -13.98
C ARG A 182 5.99 9.69 -12.62
N GLU A 183 7.30 9.88 -12.56
CA GLU A 183 8.02 9.94 -11.28
C GLU A 183 7.55 11.20 -10.54
N PRO A 184 7.15 11.08 -9.25
CA PRO A 184 6.80 12.24 -8.44
C PRO A 184 8.03 13.15 -8.27
N GLN A 185 7.82 14.44 -8.43
CA GLN A 185 8.87 15.47 -8.31
C GLN A 185 9.12 15.85 -6.86
#